data_901b2da56c563e9083be885d482fdab8
#
_entry.id   901b2da56c563e9083be885d482fdab8
#
_cell.length_a   1.000
_cell.length_b   1.000
_cell.length_c   1.000
_cell.angle_alpha   90.00
_cell.angle_beta   90.00
_cell.angle_gamma   90.00
#
_symmetry.space_group_name_H-M   'P 1'
#
loop_
_entity.id
_entity.type
_entity.pdbx_description
1 polymer ?
#
loop_
_entity_poly.entity_id
_entity_poly.type
_entity_poly.pdbx_seq_one_letter_code
_entity_poly.pdbx_strand_id
1 'polypeptide(L)'
;MNTSGTRNSTRLLAWLIGVGLWFGLVASSQACSPILVLGDSLSAAYGMDEQDGWVALLRERLVEQNIHREVINASISGETSGGGSARLPPLLEKYQPGVVILELGGNDGLRGYPISTLRAQLQKAIDLSHQHDARVLLVGMQIPPNYGARYSQMFKETYPRLAKANKIPLVPFFLEGVAGRAEFMQADGIHPTITGQPQMLDNLWPTLEKLLISSEAEHCPKG
;
A
#
# COMPACT_ATOMS: atom_id res chain seq x y z
N MET A 1 35.27 -85.19 -46.19
CA MET A 1 35.43 -85.40 -44.78
C MET A 1 35.02 -84.11 -44.10
N ASN A 2 34.05 -84.22 -43.26
CA ASN A 2 33.25 -83.17 -42.66
C ASN A 2 33.95 -82.52 -41.46
N THR A 3 34.00 -81.18 -41.37
CA THR A 3 34.16 -80.51 -40.06
C THR A 3 33.18 -79.33 -39.95
N SER A 4 32.23 -79.52 -39.15
CA SER A 4 31.23 -78.56 -38.71
C SER A 4 31.83 -77.47 -37.80
N GLY A 5 31.66 -76.22 -38.14
CA GLY A 5 31.99 -75.07 -37.32
C GLY A 5 30.76 -74.48 -36.67
N THR A 6 30.75 -74.52 -35.40
CA THR A 6 29.71 -73.95 -34.52
C THR A 6 29.85 -72.42 -34.41
N ARG A 7 28.78 -71.70 -34.79
CA ARG A 7 28.69 -70.22 -34.59
C ARG A 7 28.14 -69.93 -33.21
N ASN A 8 28.99 -69.36 -32.33
CA ASN A 8 28.57 -68.70 -31.09
C ASN A 8 28.00 -67.33 -31.40
N SER A 9 26.72 -67.14 -31.16
CA SER A 9 26.03 -65.87 -31.18
C SER A 9 26.06 -65.23 -29.77
N THR A 10 26.94 -64.28 -29.56
CA THR A 10 26.96 -63.42 -28.38
C THR A 10 25.87 -62.37 -28.51
N ARG A 11 24.84 -62.47 -27.68
CA ARG A 11 23.80 -61.46 -27.53
C ARG A 11 24.33 -60.34 -26.66
N LEU A 12 24.59 -59.19 -27.26
CA LEU A 12 24.84 -57.94 -26.57
C LEU A 12 23.52 -57.37 -26.03
N LEU A 13 23.38 -57.40 -24.71
CA LEU A 13 22.28 -56.77 -23.99
C LEU A 13 22.63 -55.26 -23.86
N ALA A 14 21.98 -54.43 -24.65
CA ALA A 14 22.08 -52.98 -24.54
C ALA A 14 21.23 -52.52 -23.34
N TRP A 15 21.89 -52.04 -22.29
CA TRP A 15 21.26 -51.33 -21.17
C TRP A 15 20.98 -49.88 -21.59
N LEU A 16 19.74 -49.54 -21.89
CA LEU A 16 19.27 -48.16 -22.02
C LEU A 16 19.11 -47.57 -20.62
N ILE A 17 20.10 -46.77 -20.22
CA ILE A 17 20.00 -45.93 -19.04
C ILE A 17 19.09 -44.75 -19.41
N GLY A 18 17.83 -44.81 -19.01
CA GLY A 18 16.88 -43.69 -19.13
C GLY A 18 17.23 -42.61 -18.08
N VAL A 19 17.91 -41.57 -18.52
CA VAL A 19 18.07 -40.34 -17.72
C VAL A 19 16.74 -39.60 -17.76
N GLY A 20 15.92 -39.84 -16.73
CA GLY A 20 14.73 -39.06 -16.48
C GLY A 20 15.13 -37.65 -16.05
N LEU A 21 14.97 -36.66 -16.96
CA LEU A 21 15.03 -35.24 -16.57
C LEU A 21 13.83 -34.95 -15.65
N TRP A 22 14.08 -34.90 -14.36
CA TRP A 22 13.15 -34.30 -13.41
C TRP A 22 13.23 -32.77 -13.63
N PHE A 23 12.33 -32.22 -14.43
CA PHE A 23 12.01 -30.81 -14.37
C PHE A 23 11.28 -30.56 -13.05
N GLY A 24 12.04 -30.20 -12.01
CA GLY A 24 11.47 -29.65 -10.80
C GLY A 24 10.74 -28.36 -11.19
N LEU A 25 9.39 -28.37 -11.18
CA LEU A 25 8.61 -27.15 -11.12
C LEU A 25 9.03 -26.40 -9.86
N VAL A 26 9.93 -25.44 -9.99
CA VAL A 26 10.13 -24.42 -8.98
C VAL A 26 8.84 -23.59 -9.02
N ALA A 27 7.89 -23.90 -8.14
CA ALA A 27 6.75 -23.03 -7.91
C ALA A 27 7.34 -21.70 -7.42
N SER A 28 7.42 -20.73 -8.31
CA SER A 28 7.75 -19.35 -7.97
C SER A 28 6.62 -18.89 -7.05
N SER A 29 6.88 -18.79 -5.75
CA SER A 29 5.98 -18.14 -4.82
C SER A 29 5.85 -16.70 -5.30
N GLN A 30 4.76 -16.41 -5.99
CA GLN A 30 4.49 -15.07 -6.47
C GLN A 30 4.12 -14.24 -5.24
N ALA A 31 5.07 -13.46 -4.76
CA ALA A 31 4.85 -12.56 -3.64
C ALA A 31 3.70 -11.60 -3.98
N CYS A 32 2.79 -11.41 -3.04
CA CYS A 32 1.70 -10.45 -3.22
C CYS A 32 2.25 -9.05 -3.45
N SER A 33 1.67 -8.30 -4.39
CA SER A 33 2.07 -6.92 -4.65
C SER A 33 2.03 -6.07 -3.38
N PRO A 34 3.05 -5.24 -3.10
CA PRO A 34 3.15 -4.49 -1.85
C PRO A 34 2.07 -3.41 -1.72
N ILE A 35 1.93 -2.90 -0.49
CA ILE A 35 1.16 -1.71 -0.17
C ILE A 35 2.13 -0.53 -0.13
N LEU A 36 1.88 0.51 -0.91
CA LEU A 36 2.63 1.77 -0.89
C LEU A 36 1.85 2.80 -0.06
N VAL A 37 2.46 3.31 1.00
CA VAL A 37 1.94 4.47 1.75
C VAL A 37 2.58 5.73 1.17
N LEU A 38 1.78 6.57 0.53
CA LEU A 38 2.17 7.89 0.06
C LEU A 38 1.51 8.94 0.94
N GLY A 39 2.26 9.40 1.95
CA GLY A 39 1.75 10.28 2.99
C GLY A 39 2.70 11.41 3.34
N ASP A 40 2.30 12.15 4.36
CA ASP A 40 3.06 13.25 4.94
C ASP A 40 3.61 12.91 6.34
N SER A 41 3.69 13.90 7.24
CA SER A 41 4.22 13.73 8.60
C SER A 41 3.43 12.74 9.45
N LEU A 42 2.13 12.58 9.20
CA LEU A 42 1.29 11.64 9.94
C LEU A 42 1.68 10.19 9.68
N SER A 43 2.13 9.89 8.48
CA SER A 43 2.58 8.55 8.07
C SER A 43 4.10 8.38 8.20
N ALA A 44 4.86 9.49 8.28
CA ALA A 44 6.32 9.48 8.48
C ALA A 44 6.73 9.41 9.96
N ALA A 45 5.79 9.18 10.88
CA ALA A 45 6.02 9.10 12.33
C ALA A 45 6.71 10.36 12.90
N TYR A 46 6.26 11.56 12.50
CA TYR A 46 6.88 12.81 12.93
C TYR A 46 6.92 12.94 14.46
N GLY A 47 8.12 13.24 15.00
CA GLY A 47 8.33 13.44 16.44
C GLY A 47 8.40 12.16 17.28
N MET A 48 8.48 10.98 16.63
CA MET A 48 8.64 9.67 17.27
C MET A 48 9.52 8.75 16.42
N ASP A 49 9.89 7.59 16.93
CA ASP A 49 10.57 6.57 16.15
C ASP A 49 9.60 5.94 15.13
N GLU A 50 10.11 5.58 13.94
CA GLU A 50 9.26 5.01 12.86
C GLU A 50 8.51 3.74 13.32
N GLN A 51 9.12 2.95 14.20
CA GLN A 51 8.52 1.75 14.77
C GLN A 51 7.30 2.00 15.66
N ASP A 52 7.13 3.22 16.16
CA ASP A 52 6.00 3.63 17.00
C ASP A 52 4.83 4.21 16.18
N GLY A 53 5.05 4.44 14.88
CA GLY A 53 4.05 4.99 13.97
C GLY A 53 3.03 3.97 13.50
N TRP A 54 1.85 4.44 13.08
CA TRP A 54 0.76 3.59 12.60
C TRP A 54 1.14 2.67 11.42
N VAL A 55 2.14 3.05 10.60
CA VAL A 55 2.61 2.21 9.48
C VAL A 55 3.36 0.98 10.00
N ALA A 56 4.11 1.10 11.10
CA ALA A 56 4.72 -0.05 11.75
C ALA A 56 3.64 -0.97 12.36
N LEU A 57 2.67 -0.39 13.07
CA LEU A 57 1.52 -1.13 13.60
C LEU A 57 0.70 -1.81 12.48
N LEU A 58 0.62 -1.21 11.28
CA LEU A 58 0.00 -1.85 10.13
C LEU A 58 0.75 -3.11 9.70
N ARG A 59 2.09 -3.06 9.66
CA ARG A 59 2.91 -4.25 9.33
C ARG A 59 2.66 -5.39 10.33
N GLU A 60 2.60 -5.07 11.63
CA GLU A 60 2.29 -6.04 12.68
C GLU A 60 0.88 -6.62 12.49
N ARG A 61 -0.13 -5.79 12.28
CA ARG A 61 -1.52 -6.22 12.07
C ARG A 61 -1.67 -7.13 10.84
N LEU A 62 -0.96 -6.84 9.75
CA LEU A 62 -0.97 -7.71 8.58
C LEU A 62 -0.43 -9.11 8.91
N VAL A 63 0.65 -9.20 9.69
CA VAL A 63 1.20 -10.49 10.16
C VAL A 63 0.20 -11.22 11.05
N GLU A 64 -0.42 -10.54 12.02
CA GLU A 64 -1.44 -11.12 12.90
C GLU A 64 -2.66 -11.67 12.14
N GLN A 65 -3.03 -11.01 11.04
CA GLN A 65 -4.13 -11.41 10.16
C GLN A 65 -3.72 -12.41 9.07
N ASN A 66 -2.46 -12.89 9.07
CA ASN A 66 -1.89 -13.77 8.05
C ASN A 66 -1.98 -13.19 6.62
N ILE A 67 -1.88 -11.87 6.48
CA ILE A 67 -1.85 -11.17 5.20
C ILE A 67 -0.40 -10.90 4.81
N HIS A 68 0.14 -11.67 3.86
CA HIS A 68 1.55 -11.60 3.45
C HIS A 68 1.77 -10.51 2.39
N ARG A 69 1.80 -9.26 2.82
CA ARG A 69 2.09 -8.10 1.96
C ARG A 69 3.13 -7.19 2.58
N GLU A 70 4.13 -6.83 1.80
CA GLU A 70 5.10 -5.81 2.21
C GLU A 70 4.42 -4.43 2.27
N VAL A 71 4.82 -3.60 3.25
CA VAL A 71 4.38 -2.21 3.37
C VAL A 71 5.56 -1.29 3.14
N ILE A 72 5.54 -0.57 2.02
CA ILE A 72 6.53 0.44 1.64
C ILE A 72 6.03 1.79 2.16
N ASN A 73 6.70 2.34 3.17
CA ASN A 73 6.42 3.69 3.63
C ASN A 73 7.25 4.71 2.83
N ALA A 74 6.58 5.41 1.92
CA ALA A 74 7.18 6.47 1.12
C ALA A 74 6.73 7.87 1.57
N SER A 75 6.34 8.01 2.84
CA SER A 75 5.85 9.28 3.39
C SER A 75 6.99 10.22 3.72
N ILE A 76 6.76 11.52 3.57
CA ILE A 76 7.74 12.58 3.84
C ILE A 76 7.07 13.67 4.65
N SER A 77 7.64 14.02 5.82
CA SER A 77 7.12 15.11 6.66
C SER A 77 7.06 16.43 5.91
N GLY A 78 5.92 17.12 6.02
CA GLY A 78 5.68 18.38 5.32
C GLY A 78 5.25 18.25 3.85
N GLU A 79 5.08 17.02 3.35
CA GLU A 79 4.70 16.76 1.96
C GLU A 79 3.31 17.32 1.64
N THR A 80 3.17 17.87 0.44
CA THR A 80 1.90 18.35 -0.11
C THR A 80 1.33 17.37 -1.12
N SER A 81 0.07 17.53 -1.48
CA SER A 81 -0.53 16.76 -2.57
C SER A 81 0.23 16.91 -3.89
N GLY A 82 0.77 18.12 -4.15
CA GLY A 82 1.58 18.41 -5.33
C GLY A 82 2.92 17.69 -5.33
N GLY A 83 3.66 17.73 -4.22
CA GLY A 83 4.94 17.05 -4.09
C GLY A 83 4.77 15.53 -4.16
N GLY A 84 3.80 14.97 -3.44
CA GLY A 84 3.50 13.55 -3.48
C GLY A 84 3.13 13.07 -4.88
N SER A 85 2.24 13.78 -5.60
CA SER A 85 1.87 13.41 -6.96
C SER A 85 3.03 13.51 -7.96
N ALA A 86 4.00 14.40 -7.72
CA ALA A 86 5.18 14.54 -8.59
C ALA A 86 6.19 13.39 -8.43
N ARG A 87 6.37 12.89 -7.21
CA ARG A 87 7.32 11.79 -6.92
C ARG A 87 6.69 10.38 -6.99
N LEU A 88 5.39 10.29 -7.19
CA LEU A 88 4.69 9.00 -7.26
C LEU A 88 5.12 8.11 -8.45
N PRO A 89 5.34 8.61 -9.69
CA PRO A 89 5.68 7.76 -10.82
C PRO A 89 6.89 6.83 -10.60
N PRO A 90 8.07 7.29 -10.18
CA PRO A 90 9.20 6.40 -9.94
C PRO A 90 8.96 5.41 -8.78
N LEU A 91 8.08 5.71 -7.83
CA LEU A 91 7.69 4.77 -6.78
C LEU A 91 6.81 3.64 -7.32
N LEU A 92 5.86 3.98 -8.20
CA LEU A 92 5.00 2.99 -8.87
C LEU A 92 5.83 2.06 -9.77
N GLU A 93 6.75 2.61 -10.56
CA GLU A 93 7.65 1.83 -11.40
C GLU A 93 8.54 0.88 -10.57
N LYS A 94 9.12 1.39 -9.49
CA LYS A 94 10.06 0.65 -8.66
C LYS A 94 9.40 -0.47 -7.85
N TYR A 95 8.27 -0.16 -7.22
CA TYR A 95 7.67 -1.06 -6.24
C TYR A 95 6.48 -1.86 -6.77
N GLN A 96 5.88 -1.45 -7.89
CA GLN A 96 4.72 -2.08 -8.52
C GLN A 96 3.64 -2.45 -7.49
N PRO A 97 3.16 -1.47 -6.67
CA PRO A 97 2.25 -1.74 -5.58
C PRO A 97 0.87 -2.18 -6.09
N GLY A 98 0.27 -3.14 -5.41
CA GLY A 98 -1.13 -3.51 -5.67
C GLY A 98 -2.13 -2.56 -5.00
N VAL A 99 -1.68 -1.84 -3.98
CA VAL A 99 -2.47 -0.83 -3.26
C VAL A 99 -1.62 0.40 -2.96
N VAL A 100 -2.15 1.58 -3.21
CA VAL A 100 -1.61 2.86 -2.76
C VAL A 100 -2.53 3.44 -1.69
N ILE A 101 -2.02 3.62 -0.47
CA ILE A 101 -2.68 4.40 0.57
C ILE A 101 -2.27 5.85 0.35
N LEU A 102 -3.21 6.68 -0.12
CA LEU A 102 -2.99 8.09 -0.44
C LEU A 102 -3.43 8.96 0.75
N GLU A 103 -2.47 9.33 1.60
CA GLU A 103 -2.64 10.12 2.82
C GLU A 103 -1.93 11.46 2.64
N LEU A 104 -2.53 12.39 1.90
CA LEU A 104 -1.97 13.71 1.58
C LEU A 104 -3.04 14.80 1.59
N GLY A 105 -2.58 16.03 1.72
CA GLY A 105 -3.41 17.23 1.65
C GLY A 105 -3.47 18.01 2.95
N GLY A 106 -3.10 17.40 4.09
CA GLY A 106 -3.00 18.10 5.36
C GLY A 106 -2.18 19.38 5.24
N ASN A 107 -0.99 19.27 4.67
CA ASN A 107 -0.09 20.44 4.44
C ASN A 107 -0.63 21.46 3.46
N ASP A 108 -1.38 21.04 2.43
CA ASP A 108 -2.07 21.98 1.51
C ASP A 108 -3.09 22.82 2.29
N GLY A 109 -3.89 22.15 3.13
CA GLY A 109 -4.88 22.82 3.97
C GLY A 109 -4.26 23.78 4.99
N LEU A 110 -3.23 23.34 5.71
CA LEU A 110 -2.52 24.15 6.70
C LEU A 110 -1.81 25.36 6.08
N ARG A 111 -1.42 25.28 4.82
CA ARG A 111 -0.82 26.40 4.06
C ARG A 111 -1.85 27.25 3.33
N GLY A 112 -3.14 26.94 3.43
CA GLY A 112 -4.20 27.68 2.77
C GLY A 112 -4.18 27.59 1.24
N TYR A 113 -3.67 26.51 0.68
CA TYR A 113 -3.59 26.33 -0.78
C TYR A 113 -5.00 26.26 -1.40
N PRO A 114 -5.16 26.69 -2.66
CA PRO A 114 -6.45 26.60 -3.33
C PRO A 114 -7.01 25.17 -3.35
N ILE A 115 -8.27 24.98 -2.96
CA ILE A 115 -8.93 23.66 -2.98
C ILE A 115 -8.94 23.03 -4.37
N SER A 116 -8.98 23.84 -5.43
CA SER A 116 -8.87 23.35 -6.81
C SER A 116 -7.51 22.67 -7.08
N THR A 117 -6.43 23.23 -6.53
CA THR A 117 -5.08 22.66 -6.65
C THR A 117 -4.99 21.33 -5.88
N LEU A 118 -5.40 21.29 -4.61
CA LEU A 118 -5.47 20.07 -3.82
C LEU A 118 -6.22 18.95 -4.56
N ARG A 119 -7.42 19.28 -5.06
CA ARG A 119 -8.24 18.32 -5.80
C ARG A 119 -7.56 17.81 -7.06
N ALA A 120 -6.94 18.71 -7.84
CA ALA A 120 -6.26 18.32 -9.08
C ALA A 120 -5.04 17.42 -8.81
N GLN A 121 -4.28 17.68 -7.75
CA GLN A 121 -3.10 16.89 -7.41
C GLN A 121 -3.48 15.51 -6.84
N LEU A 122 -4.49 15.44 -5.97
CA LEU A 122 -5.00 14.16 -5.51
C LEU A 122 -5.59 13.33 -6.66
N GLN A 123 -6.37 13.96 -7.58
CA GLN A 123 -6.87 13.27 -8.77
C GLN A 123 -5.71 12.73 -9.62
N LYS A 124 -4.67 13.54 -9.85
CA LYS A 124 -3.48 13.10 -10.58
C LYS A 124 -2.81 11.88 -9.93
N ALA A 125 -2.68 11.86 -8.60
CA ALA A 125 -2.11 10.71 -7.89
C ALA A 125 -2.99 9.45 -8.03
N ILE A 126 -4.32 9.61 -8.00
CA ILE A 126 -5.27 8.52 -8.25
C ILE A 126 -5.11 7.97 -9.67
N ASP A 127 -5.09 8.86 -10.68
CA ASP A 127 -4.98 8.48 -12.09
C ASP A 127 -3.66 7.75 -12.36
N LEU A 128 -2.54 8.23 -11.83
CA LEU A 128 -1.22 7.60 -11.93
C LEU A 128 -1.22 6.21 -11.28
N SER A 129 -1.83 6.05 -10.11
CA SER A 129 -1.94 4.76 -9.45
C SER A 129 -2.73 3.75 -10.30
N HIS A 130 -3.88 4.17 -10.85
CA HIS A 130 -4.71 3.33 -11.73
C HIS A 130 -3.99 2.96 -13.04
N GLN A 131 -3.18 3.86 -13.61
CA GLN A 131 -2.37 3.58 -14.80
C GLN A 131 -1.30 2.49 -14.58
N HIS A 132 -0.97 2.23 -13.30
CA HIS A 132 -0.03 1.18 -12.89
C HIS A 132 -0.75 0.00 -12.21
N ASP A 133 -2.04 -0.19 -12.49
CA ASP A 133 -2.88 -1.27 -11.95
C ASP A 133 -2.98 -1.30 -10.41
N ALA A 134 -2.57 -0.21 -9.75
CA ALA A 134 -2.68 -0.08 -8.30
C ALA A 134 -4.06 0.45 -7.89
N ARG A 135 -4.69 -0.21 -6.92
CA ARG A 135 -5.91 0.29 -6.30
C ARG A 135 -5.55 1.36 -5.27
N VAL A 136 -6.44 2.34 -5.12
CA VAL A 136 -6.22 3.47 -4.21
C VAL A 136 -7.16 3.36 -3.02
N LEU A 137 -6.60 3.49 -1.79
CA LEU A 137 -7.32 3.85 -0.59
C LEU A 137 -7.07 5.32 -0.31
N LEU A 138 -8.08 6.16 -0.49
CA LEU A 138 -7.98 7.58 -0.20
C LEU A 138 -8.22 7.82 1.30
N VAL A 139 -7.31 8.58 1.92
CA VAL A 139 -7.39 8.91 3.35
C VAL A 139 -7.82 10.37 3.51
N GLY A 140 -9.01 10.57 4.08
CA GLY A 140 -9.62 11.87 4.27
C GLY A 140 -9.03 12.63 5.44
N MET A 141 -8.86 13.94 5.24
CA MET A 141 -8.28 14.87 6.19
C MET A 141 -9.26 16.01 6.52
N GLN A 142 -9.07 16.62 7.68
CA GLN A 142 -9.73 17.85 8.09
C GLN A 142 -8.67 18.81 8.62
N ILE A 143 -8.94 20.09 8.52
CA ILE A 143 -8.08 21.14 9.07
C ILE A 143 -8.78 21.84 10.24
N PRO A 144 -8.04 22.46 11.16
CA PRO A 144 -8.60 23.19 12.27
C PRO A 144 -9.61 24.27 11.82
N PRO A 145 -10.65 24.56 12.61
CA PRO A 145 -11.74 25.46 12.19
C PRO A 145 -11.33 26.94 12.05
N ASN A 146 -10.19 27.33 12.60
CA ASN A 146 -9.63 28.70 12.49
C ASN A 146 -9.21 29.12 11.08
N TYR A 147 -9.21 28.20 10.11
CA TYR A 147 -8.99 28.49 8.68
C TYR A 147 -10.24 29.05 7.98
N GLY A 148 -11.33 29.24 8.71
CA GLY A 148 -12.60 29.74 8.22
C GLY A 148 -13.56 28.64 7.74
N ALA A 149 -14.83 28.73 8.13
CA ALA A 149 -15.82 27.68 7.93
C ALA A 149 -15.96 27.24 6.46
N ARG A 150 -15.98 28.21 5.52
CA ARG A 150 -16.13 27.91 4.09
C ARG A 150 -14.95 27.10 3.55
N TYR A 151 -13.72 27.50 3.87
CA TYR A 151 -12.52 26.82 3.41
C TYR A 151 -12.43 25.42 4.02
N SER A 152 -12.62 25.28 5.35
CA SER A 152 -12.59 24.00 6.05
C SER A 152 -13.64 23.02 5.52
N GLN A 153 -14.86 23.52 5.22
CA GLN A 153 -15.91 22.70 4.62
C GLN A 153 -15.52 22.23 3.19
N MET A 154 -15.04 23.13 2.34
CA MET A 154 -14.60 22.78 0.98
C MET A 154 -13.42 21.79 1.00
N PHE A 155 -12.49 21.98 1.95
CA PHE A 155 -11.36 21.07 2.16
C PHE A 155 -11.86 19.66 2.51
N LYS A 156 -12.66 19.53 3.56
CA LYS A 156 -13.24 18.26 4.00
C LYS A 156 -14.02 17.55 2.89
N GLU A 157 -14.82 18.28 2.11
CA GLU A 157 -15.65 17.74 1.02
C GLU A 157 -14.83 17.26 -0.19
N THR A 158 -13.56 17.65 -0.31
CA THR A 158 -12.72 17.26 -1.45
C THR A 158 -12.55 15.74 -1.51
N TYR A 159 -12.30 15.09 -0.38
CA TYR A 159 -12.04 13.64 -0.32
C TYR A 159 -13.27 12.80 -0.70
N PRO A 160 -14.45 12.97 -0.10
CA PRO A 160 -15.62 12.19 -0.50
C PRO A 160 -16.06 12.44 -1.94
N ARG A 161 -15.86 13.65 -2.47
CA ARG A 161 -16.13 13.95 -3.89
C ARG A 161 -15.20 13.18 -4.81
N LEU A 162 -13.89 13.15 -4.52
CA LEU A 162 -12.89 12.38 -5.28
C LEU A 162 -13.17 10.88 -5.18
N ALA A 163 -13.40 10.37 -3.97
CA ALA A 163 -13.67 8.95 -3.75
C ALA A 163 -14.91 8.49 -4.55
N LYS A 164 -15.99 9.28 -4.52
CA LYS A 164 -17.21 9.00 -5.28
C LYS A 164 -16.98 9.03 -6.79
N ALA A 165 -16.26 10.06 -7.28
CA ALA A 165 -16.00 10.24 -8.71
C ALA A 165 -15.16 9.10 -9.30
N ASN A 166 -14.18 8.61 -8.52
CA ASN A 166 -13.25 7.57 -8.94
C ASN A 166 -13.69 6.15 -8.50
N LYS A 167 -14.79 6.04 -7.75
CA LYS A 167 -15.31 4.76 -7.20
C LYS A 167 -14.27 4.03 -6.34
N ILE A 168 -13.48 4.77 -5.58
CA ILE A 168 -12.45 4.25 -4.69
C ILE A 168 -12.88 4.30 -3.23
N PRO A 169 -12.37 3.40 -2.37
CA PRO A 169 -12.61 3.43 -0.94
C PRO A 169 -12.03 4.70 -0.30
N LEU A 170 -12.70 5.16 0.76
CA LEU A 170 -12.36 6.34 1.53
C LEU A 170 -12.34 6.03 3.02
N VAL A 171 -11.28 6.43 3.70
CA VAL A 171 -11.30 6.67 5.16
C VAL A 171 -11.81 8.10 5.36
N PRO A 172 -12.99 8.34 5.93
CA PRO A 172 -13.61 9.67 5.94
C PRO A 172 -12.80 10.74 6.68
N PHE A 173 -12.22 10.36 7.81
CA PHE A 173 -11.31 11.21 8.58
C PHE A 173 -10.27 10.36 9.32
N PHE A 174 -9.00 10.56 8.97
CA PHE A 174 -7.90 9.74 9.50
C PHE A 174 -7.71 9.92 11.01
N LEU A 175 -7.89 11.14 11.51
CA LEU A 175 -7.69 11.49 12.92
C LEU A 175 -9.01 11.47 13.73
N GLU A 176 -10.02 10.70 13.31
CA GLU A 176 -11.25 10.54 14.08
C GLU A 176 -10.94 9.94 15.47
N GLY A 177 -11.46 10.58 16.53
CA GLY A 177 -11.17 10.16 17.90
C GLY A 177 -9.75 10.48 18.41
N VAL A 178 -8.88 11.08 17.58
CA VAL A 178 -7.52 11.50 17.92
C VAL A 178 -7.41 13.03 17.97
N ALA A 179 -7.82 13.69 16.90
CA ALA A 179 -7.72 15.15 16.77
C ALA A 179 -8.47 15.88 17.90
N GLY A 180 -7.81 16.87 18.50
CA GLY A 180 -8.37 17.69 19.58
C GLY A 180 -8.35 17.06 20.97
N ARG A 181 -7.84 15.83 21.10
CA ARG A 181 -7.67 15.17 22.41
C ARG A 181 -6.20 15.33 22.86
N ALA A 182 -6.02 16.06 23.97
CA ALA A 182 -4.68 16.43 24.45
C ALA A 182 -3.77 15.21 24.72
N GLU A 183 -4.33 14.08 25.15
CA GLU A 183 -3.60 12.84 25.41
C GLU A 183 -3.09 12.14 24.13
N PHE A 184 -3.68 12.46 22.98
CA PHE A 184 -3.33 11.86 21.69
C PHE A 184 -2.60 12.80 20.74
N MET A 185 -2.45 14.09 21.12
CA MET A 185 -1.79 15.10 20.27
C MET A 185 -0.50 15.59 20.92
N GLN A 186 0.53 15.82 20.11
CA GLN A 186 1.73 16.50 20.52
C GLN A 186 1.44 17.97 20.87
N ALA A 187 2.40 18.65 21.48
CA ALA A 187 2.23 20.03 21.94
C ALA A 187 1.89 21.04 20.81
N ASP A 188 2.18 20.67 19.56
CA ASP A 188 1.83 21.49 18.39
C ASP A 188 0.34 21.42 17.99
N GLY A 189 -0.41 20.47 18.56
CA GLY A 189 -1.84 20.27 18.30
C GLY A 189 -2.16 19.78 16.87
N ILE A 190 -1.13 19.36 16.11
CA ILE A 190 -1.24 18.91 14.72
C ILE A 190 -0.88 17.43 14.59
N HIS A 191 0.22 17.02 15.24
CA HIS A 191 0.75 15.66 15.12
C HIS A 191 0.29 14.79 16.30
N PRO A 192 -0.18 13.56 16.03
CA PRO A 192 -0.51 12.59 17.08
C PRO A 192 0.71 12.14 17.87
N THR A 193 0.49 11.79 19.14
CA THR A 193 1.47 11.09 19.96
C THR A 193 1.51 9.59 19.63
N ILE A 194 2.48 8.86 20.20
CA ILE A 194 2.55 7.38 20.14
C ILE A 194 1.22 6.75 20.58
N THR A 195 0.60 7.29 21.62
CA THR A 195 -0.70 6.77 22.13
C THR A 195 -1.87 6.97 21.18
N GLY A 196 -1.76 7.90 20.23
CA GLY A 196 -2.77 8.12 19.18
C GLY A 196 -2.65 7.19 17.97
N GLN A 197 -1.48 6.58 17.75
CA GLN A 197 -1.19 5.79 16.55
C GLN A 197 -2.10 4.54 16.38
N PRO A 198 -2.43 3.77 17.45
CA PRO A 198 -3.35 2.66 17.33
C PRO A 198 -4.73 3.08 16.83
N GLN A 199 -5.27 4.21 17.33
CA GLN A 199 -6.56 4.72 16.88
C GLN A 199 -6.53 5.13 15.40
N MET A 200 -5.42 5.72 14.91
CA MET A 200 -5.27 6.04 13.50
C MET A 200 -5.32 4.77 12.64
N LEU A 201 -4.63 3.72 13.05
CA LEU A 201 -4.69 2.43 12.37
C LEU A 201 -6.11 1.85 12.39
N ASP A 202 -6.81 1.91 13.53
CA ASP A 202 -8.18 1.42 13.67
C ASP A 202 -9.17 2.19 12.78
N ASN A 203 -8.95 3.49 12.55
CA ASN A 203 -9.74 4.28 11.59
C ASN A 203 -9.54 3.84 10.14
N LEU A 204 -8.34 3.36 9.80
CA LEU A 204 -7.98 2.96 8.43
C LEU A 204 -8.31 1.49 8.16
N TRP A 205 -8.07 0.61 9.13
CA TRP A 205 -8.06 -0.84 8.98
C TRP A 205 -9.32 -1.42 8.35
N PRO A 206 -10.56 -1.10 8.79
CA PRO A 206 -11.76 -1.73 8.23
C PRO A 206 -11.95 -1.50 6.73
N THR A 207 -11.45 -0.37 6.22
CA THR A 207 -11.54 -0.02 4.81
C THR A 207 -10.41 -0.69 4.01
N LEU A 208 -9.19 -0.71 4.58
CA LEU A 208 -8.05 -1.37 3.97
C LEU A 208 -8.26 -2.89 3.90
N GLU A 209 -8.69 -3.52 4.98
CA GLU A 209 -8.94 -4.97 5.04
C GLU A 209 -9.91 -5.42 3.94
N LYS A 210 -11.04 -4.72 3.77
CA LYS A 210 -12.00 -5.00 2.68
C LYS A 210 -11.34 -4.88 1.30
N LEU A 211 -10.49 -3.87 1.13
CA LEU A 211 -9.76 -3.66 -0.12
C LEU A 211 -8.76 -4.80 -0.35
N LEU A 212 -8.08 -5.30 0.67
CA LEU A 212 -7.10 -6.39 0.57
C LEU A 212 -7.79 -7.72 0.26
N ILE A 213 -8.86 -8.08 0.98
CA ILE A 213 -9.60 -9.33 0.79
C ILE A 213 -10.20 -9.41 -0.62
N SER A 214 -10.73 -8.32 -1.14
CA SER A 214 -11.27 -8.28 -2.52
C SER A 214 -10.20 -8.51 -3.58
N SER A 215 -8.90 -8.36 -3.26
CA SER A 215 -7.77 -8.56 -4.18
C SER A 215 -7.09 -9.91 -4.06
N GLU A 216 -7.24 -10.60 -2.93
CA GLU A 216 -6.61 -11.93 -2.76
C GLU A 216 -7.14 -12.93 -3.78
N ALA A 217 -8.38 -12.76 -4.23
CA ALA A 217 -8.96 -13.61 -5.28
C ALA A 217 -8.29 -13.43 -6.66
N GLU A 218 -7.60 -12.32 -6.91
CA GLU A 218 -7.08 -11.98 -8.22
C GLU A 218 -5.54 -12.03 -8.32
N HIS A 219 -4.79 -11.79 -7.23
CA HIS A 219 -3.34 -11.54 -7.32
C HIS A 219 -2.49 -12.17 -6.20
N CYS A 220 -3.08 -12.93 -5.27
CA CYS A 220 -2.32 -13.62 -4.22
C CYS A 220 -2.67 -15.11 -4.22
N PRO A 221 -1.72 -16.01 -4.53
CA PRO A 221 -1.94 -17.43 -4.34
C PRO A 221 -2.17 -17.72 -2.85
N LYS A 222 -3.26 -18.43 -2.54
CA LYS A 222 -3.45 -18.98 -1.19
C LYS A 222 -2.38 -20.02 -0.99
N GLY A 223 -1.50 -19.79 0.00
CA GLY A 223 -0.50 -20.75 0.45
C GLY A 223 -1.12 -22.03 1.00
#